data_fd8f5bd41eb1bd3bafe4c0c13123bf34
#
_entry.id   fd8f5bd41eb1bd3bafe4c0c13123bf34
#
_cell.length_a   1.000
_cell.length_b   1.000
_cell.length_c   1.000
_cell.angle_alpha   90.00
_cell.angle_beta   90.00
_cell.angle_gamma   90.00
#
_symmetry.space_group_name_H-M   'P 1'
#
loop_
_entity.id
_entity.type
_entity.pdbx_description
1 polymer ?
#
loop_
_entity_poly.entity_id
_entity_poly.type
_entity_poly.pdbx_seq_one_letter_code
_entity_poly.pdbx_strand_id
1 'polypeptide(L)'
;LLDLDACIRCGRCQENCPAYYTGKKLNPKVTVIQAMKKHLDGKAPHLLSGAARPELAMTSDAEANAVSPLEASLLYDVVTPEVLWACTNCRACQEHCPMFIEHLNKIINMRRNLVMWQGDMPAEAQNAFTNLERNYNPWGVGWASRANWLEERGIRNLVNLLPEDHREFEYLLYGGCAVAFDDRYKRAGEALVRLLDRAGINFGYLGNEERCCGDPARRLGNEYLYQTLAAHNIETFKKYGADKIICICPHGYNTIKNEYLQ
;
A
#
# COMPACT_ATOMS: atom_id res chain seq x y z
N LEU A 1 -19.80 -4.52 -3.88
CA LEU A 1 -21.07 -5.00 -3.30
C LEU A 1 -21.11 -6.53 -3.23
N LEU A 2 -20.88 -7.25 -4.33
CA LEU A 2 -20.93 -8.73 -4.38
C LEU A 2 -20.09 -9.41 -3.31
N ASP A 3 -18.91 -8.89 -2.99
CA ASP A 3 -18.05 -9.42 -1.93
C ASP A 3 -18.71 -9.42 -0.55
N LEU A 4 -19.56 -8.44 -0.27
CA LEU A 4 -20.25 -8.36 1.02
C LEU A 4 -21.32 -9.45 1.15
N ASP A 5 -21.98 -9.79 0.04
CA ASP A 5 -22.99 -10.86 -0.02
C ASP A 5 -22.34 -12.24 -0.07
N ALA A 6 -21.18 -12.38 -0.71
CA ALA A 6 -20.44 -13.64 -0.79
C ALA A 6 -19.89 -14.13 0.56
N CYS A 7 -19.88 -13.30 1.60
CA CYS A 7 -19.30 -13.63 2.89
C CYS A 7 -20.10 -14.72 3.64
N ILE A 8 -19.59 -15.94 3.71
CA ILE A 8 -20.17 -17.07 4.45
C ILE A 8 -19.92 -17.03 5.97
N ARG A 9 -19.33 -15.97 6.48
CA ARG A 9 -19.06 -15.73 7.92
C ARG A 9 -18.18 -16.78 8.61
N CYS A 10 -17.36 -17.53 7.87
CA CYS A 10 -16.57 -18.65 8.41
C CYS A 10 -15.50 -18.26 9.44
N GLY A 11 -15.05 -17.00 9.51
CA GLY A 11 -14.10 -16.50 10.50
C GLY A 11 -12.61 -16.60 10.13
N ARG A 12 -12.22 -17.30 9.07
CA ARG A 12 -10.80 -17.50 8.69
C ARG A 12 -10.02 -16.20 8.52
N CYS A 13 -10.63 -15.14 7.98
CA CYS A 13 -10.00 -13.84 7.86
C CYS A 13 -9.69 -13.17 9.20
N GLN A 14 -10.51 -13.42 10.23
CA GLN A 14 -10.29 -12.98 11.60
C GLN A 14 -9.16 -13.78 12.25
N GLU A 15 -9.21 -15.10 12.15
CA GLU A 15 -8.25 -16.02 12.78
C GLU A 15 -6.81 -15.87 12.22
N ASN A 16 -6.67 -15.37 11.01
CA ASN A 16 -5.36 -15.14 10.39
C ASN A 16 -4.93 -13.66 10.39
N CYS A 17 -5.67 -12.77 11.08
CA CYS A 17 -5.34 -11.35 11.12
C CYS A 17 -4.35 -11.01 12.26
N PRO A 18 -3.12 -10.54 11.96
CA PRO A 18 -2.16 -10.20 13.00
C PRO A 18 -2.64 -9.03 13.88
N ALA A 19 -3.37 -8.06 13.33
CA ALA A 19 -3.94 -6.97 14.11
C ALA A 19 -4.96 -7.45 15.13
N TYR A 20 -5.81 -8.41 14.75
CA TYR A 20 -6.79 -9.02 15.66
C TYR A 20 -6.09 -9.75 16.82
N TYR A 21 -5.08 -10.57 16.52
CA TYR A 21 -4.34 -11.30 17.55
C TYR A 21 -3.52 -10.42 18.50
N THR A 22 -3.13 -9.23 18.07
CA THR A 22 -2.43 -8.27 18.91
C THR A 22 -3.37 -7.35 19.70
N GLY A 23 -4.67 -7.67 19.74
CA GLY A 23 -5.68 -6.94 20.52
C GLY A 23 -6.08 -5.58 19.92
N LYS A 24 -5.77 -5.31 18.66
CA LYS A 24 -6.22 -4.09 17.97
C LYS A 24 -7.70 -4.21 17.57
N LYS A 25 -8.38 -3.08 17.41
CA LYS A 25 -9.81 -3.03 17.06
C LYS A 25 -10.17 -3.61 15.69
N LEU A 26 -9.20 -3.86 14.82
CA LEU A 26 -9.45 -4.43 13.50
C LEU A 26 -9.83 -5.91 13.60
N ASN A 27 -11.03 -6.23 13.17
CA ASN A 27 -11.50 -7.58 12.86
C ASN A 27 -12.00 -7.60 11.41
N PRO A 28 -11.29 -8.21 10.45
CA PRO A 28 -11.66 -8.16 9.03
C PRO A 28 -13.09 -8.67 8.75
N LYS A 29 -13.56 -9.66 9.53
CA LYS A 29 -14.91 -10.18 9.43
C LYS A 29 -15.95 -9.21 9.98
N VAL A 30 -15.79 -8.82 11.26
CA VAL A 30 -16.85 -8.13 12.01
C VAL A 30 -16.82 -6.62 11.72
N THR A 31 -15.64 -5.98 11.91
CA THR A 31 -15.53 -4.51 11.85
C THR A 31 -15.35 -3.96 10.42
N VAL A 32 -15.16 -4.85 9.42
CA VAL A 32 -15.08 -4.45 8.02
C VAL A 32 -16.23 -5.05 7.22
N ILE A 33 -16.18 -6.34 6.87
CA ILE A 33 -17.12 -6.92 5.90
C ILE A 33 -18.56 -6.94 6.43
N GLN A 34 -18.80 -7.42 7.65
CA GLN A 34 -20.15 -7.46 8.21
C GLN A 34 -20.68 -6.08 8.56
N ALA A 35 -19.84 -5.18 9.04
CA ALA A 35 -20.21 -3.81 9.31
C ALA A 35 -20.65 -3.08 8.02
N MET A 36 -19.86 -3.20 6.94
CA MET A 36 -20.21 -2.66 5.62
C MET A 36 -21.50 -3.28 5.07
N LYS A 37 -21.68 -4.61 5.21
CA LYS A 37 -22.90 -5.30 4.77
C LYS A 37 -24.13 -4.77 5.52
N LYS A 38 -24.07 -4.69 6.86
CA LYS A 38 -25.15 -4.15 7.68
C LYS A 38 -25.51 -2.72 7.28
N HIS A 39 -24.49 -1.89 7.04
CA HIS A 39 -24.71 -0.52 6.59
C HIS A 39 -25.39 -0.44 5.22
N LEU A 40 -24.95 -1.27 4.27
CA LEU A 40 -25.58 -1.36 2.96
C LEU A 40 -27.03 -1.80 3.04
N ASP A 41 -27.31 -2.87 3.79
CA ASP A 41 -28.65 -3.42 3.96
C ASP A 41 -29.61 -2.40 4.63
N GLY A 42 -29.09 -1.58 5.53
CA GLY A 42 -29.86 -0.50 6.16
C GLY A 42 -30.16 0.68 5.23
N LYS A 43 -29.21 1.03 4.34
CA LYS A 43 -29.39 2.16 3.40
C LYS A 43 -30.12 1.82 2.11
N ALA A 44 -29.89 0.63 1.58
CA ALA A 44 -30.35 0.26 0.23
C ALA A 44 -31.87 0.41 0.03
N PRO A 45 -32.76 -0.04 0.94
CA PRO A 45 -34.20 0.13 0.76
C PRO A 45 -34.62 1.58 0.58
N HIS A 46 -34.01 2.48 1.36
CA HIS A 46 -34.32 3.93 1.30
C HIS A 46 -33.82 4.59 0.02
N LEU A 47 -32.62 4.18 -0.47
CA LEU A 47 -32.08 4.70 -1.71
C LEU A 47 -32.87 4.20 -2.93
N LEU A 48 -33.36 2.96 -2.89
CA LEU A 48 -34.13 2.36 -4.00
C LEU A 48 -35.58 2.88 -4.06
N SER A 49 -36.19 3.22 -2.94
CA SER A 49 -37.57 3.72 -2.90
C SER A 49 -37.72 5.15 -3.42
N GLY A 50 -36.61 5.86 -3.69
CA GLY A 50 -36.66 7.27 -4.09
C GLY A 50 -37.28 8.20 -3.03
N ALA A 51 -37.52 7.70 -1.83
CA ALA A 51 -38.07 8.47 -0.74
C ALA A 51 -37.06 9.53 -0.32
N ALA A 52 -37.38 10.79 -0.61
CA ALA A 52 -36.77 11.91 0.06
C ALA A 52 -36.86 11.65 1.57
N ARG A 53 -35.77 11.88 2.32
CA ARG A 53 -35.60 11.72 3.77
C ARG A 53 -36.93 11.40 4.48
N PRO A 54 -37.11 10.23 5.09
CA PRO A 54 -38.27 10.06 5.96
C PRO A 54 -38.11 11.06 7.08
N GLU A 55 -39.07 11.98 7.21
CA GLU A 55 -39.28 12.71 8.47
C GLU A 55 -39.32 11.64 9.56
N LEU A 56 -38.49 11.84 10.61
CA LEU A 56 -38.36 10.93 11.73
C LEU A 56 -39.76 10.51 12.22
N ALA A 57 -40.17 9.28 11.93
CA ALA A 57 -41.16 8.63 12.75
C ALA A 57 -40.48 8.38 14.10
N MET A 58 -40.73 9.26 15.05
CA MET A 58 -40.34 9.08 16.44
C MET A 58 -41.12 7.91 17.01
N THR A 59 -40.54 6.73 16.93
CA THR A 59 -40.93 5.62 17.78
C THR A 59 -40.23 5.82 19.12
N SER A 60 -41.04 6.07 20.14
CA SER A 60 -40.67 6.18 21.53
C SER A 60 -39.85 4.97 22.00
N ASP A 61 -38.85 5.29 22.82
CA ASP A 61 -38.20 4.45 23.82
C ASP A 61 -37.15 3.43 23.37
N ALA A 62 -35.92 3.73 23.83
CA ALA A 62 -34.70 2.96 23.84
C ALA A 62 -33.78 3.09 22.63
N GLU A 63 -32.77 3.86 22.86
CA GLU A 63 -31.49 4.11 22.14
C GLU A 63 -31.33 5.56 21.64
N ALA A 64 -31.32 6.48 22.57
CA ALA A 64 -31.21 7.91 22.30
C ALA A 64 -29.86 8.40 21.71
N ASN A 65 -29.01 7.48 21.20
CA ASN A 65 -27.70 7.79 20.59
C ASN A 65 -27.39 6.99 19.31
N ALA A 66 -28.32 6.27 18.71
CA ALA A 66 -28.06 5.57 17.47
C ALA A 66 -28.29 6.50 16.26
N VAL A 67 -27.23 6.83 15.55
CA VAL A 67 -27.31 7.57 14.27
C VAL A 67 -28.18 6.76 13.31
N SER A 68 -29.17 7.43 12.68
CA SER A 68 -30.04 6.79 11.68
C SER A 68 -29.20 6.09 10.59
N PRO A 69 -29.57 4.89 10.12
CA PRO A 69 -28.84 4.22 9.02
C PRO A 69 -28.64 5.10 7.78
N LEU A 70 -29.57 6.05 7.52
CA LEU A 70 -29.44 6.98 6.40
C LEU A 70 -28.40 8.07 6.64
N GLU A 71 -28.25 8.53 7.87
CA GLU A 71 -27.33 9.60 8.26
C GLU A 71 -25.93 9.05 8.58
N ALA A 72 -25.85 7.79 9.03
CA ALA A 72 -24.59 7.17 9.37
C ALA A 72 -23.60 7.19 8.20
N SER A 73 -22.40 7.71 8.46
CA SER A 73 -21.28 7.67 7.54
C SER A 73 -20.64 6.27 7.55
N LEU A 74 -20.28 5.75 6.38
CA LEU A 74 -19.50 4.51 6.31
C LEU A 74 -18.17 4.65 7.04
N LEU A 75 -17.51 5.80 6.87
CA LEU A 75 -16.32 6.16 7.63
C LEU A 75 -16.74 6.93 8.89
N TYR A 76 -16.07 6.71 9.97
CA TYR A 76 -16.29 7.21 11.33
C TYR A 76 -17.38 6.45 12.10
N ASP A 77 -18.62 6.32 11.59
CA ASP A 77 -19.71 5.70 12.35
C ASP A 77 -19.74 4.17 12.23
N VAL A 78 -19.39 3.62 11.06
CA VAL A 78 -19.48 2.18 10.77
C VAL A 78 -18.09 1.52 10.79
N VAL A 79 -17.15 2.06 10.03
CA VAL A 79 -15.75 1.63 10.03
C VAL A 79 -14.90 2.82 10.47
N THR A 80 -14.41 2.77 11.69
CA THR A 80 -13.67 3.90 12.27
C THR A 80 -12.25 4.01 11.70
N PRO A 81 -11.65 5.21 11.66
CA PRO A 81 -10.25 5.40 11.27
C PRO A 81 -9.29 4.49 12.05
N GLU A 82 -9.52 4.29 13.35
CA GLU A 82 -8.70 3.39 14.16
C GLU A 82 -8.69 1.95 13.64
N VAL A 83 -9.84 1.43 13.20
CA VAL A 83 -9.93 0.11 12.56
C VAL A 83 -9.12 0.06 11.28
N LEU A 84 -9.23 1.10 10.46
CA LEU A 84 -8.52 1.17 9.18
C LEU A 84 -7.01 1.26 9.37
N TRP A 85 -6.53 2.11 10.28
CA TRP A 85 -5.09 2.28 10.53
C TRP A 85 -4.45 1.10 11.27
N ALA A 86 -5.23 0.24 11.92
CA ALA A 86 -4.72 -1.01 12.50
C ALA A 86 -4.32 -2.06 11.45
N CYS A 87 -4.73 -1.92 10.18
CA CYS A 87 -4.41 -2.88 9.12
C CYS A 87 -2.96 -2.73 8.64
N THR A 88 -2.18 -3.81 8.72
CA THR A 88 -0.78 -3.88 8.25
C THR A 88 -0.65 -4.21 6.76
N ASN A 89 -1.75 -4.33 6.02
CA ASN A 89 -1.79 -4.67 4.59
C ASN A 89 -1.14 -6.02 4.21
N CYS A 90 -1.06 -6.96 5.14
CA CYS A 90 -0.40 -8.25 4.96
C CYS A 90 -1.14 -9.24 4.03
N ARG A 91 -2.39 -8.95 3.61
CA ARG A 91 -3.26 -9.78 2.76
C ARG A 91 -3.69 -11.13 3.36
N ALA A 92 -3.30 -11.50 4.58
CA ALA A 92 -3.68 -12.79 5.17
C ALA A 92 -5.20 -13.04 5.15
N CYS A 93 -6.02 -12.01 5.36
CA CYS A 93 -7.48 -12.12 5.28
C CYS A 93 -7.99 -12.47 3.89
N GLN A 94 -7.34 -12.04 2.82
CA GLN A 94 -7.70 -12.40 1.44
C GLN A 94 -7.25 -13.82 1.09
N GLU A 95 -5.99 -14.15 1.42
CA GLU A 95 -5.37 -15.45 1.13
C GLU A 95 -6.14 -16.61 1.76
N HIS A 96 -6.60 -16.45 3.00
CA HIS A 96 -7.37 -17.47 3.72
C HIS A 96 -8.88 -17.43 3.46
N CYS A 97 -9.37 -16.52 2.60
CA CYS A 97 -10.79 -16.41 2.33
C CYS A 97 -11.25 -17.45 1.28
N PRO A 98 -12.12 -18.42 1.63
CA PRO A 98 -12.59 -19.41 0.68
C PRO A 98 -13.53 -18.83 -0.40
N MET A 99 -14.03 -17.60 -0.18
CA MET A 99 -14.87 -16.86 -1.11
C MET A 99 -14.11 -15.76 -1.86
N PHE A 100 -12.80 -15.73 -1.75
CA PHE A 100 -11.89 -14.77 -2.42
C PHE A 100 -12.25 -13.30 -2.22
N ILE A 101 -12.79 -12.94 -1.05
CA ILE A 101 -13.18 -11.57 -0.74
C ILE A 101 -11.95 -10.66 -0.65
N GLU A 102 -12.00 -9.56 -1.36
CA GLU A 102 -10.92 -8.55 -1.42
C GLU A 102 -11.00 -7.55 -0.26
N HIS A 103 -10.72 -8.00 0.95
CA HIS A 103 -10.76 -7.17 2.16
C HIS A 103 -9.83 -5.96 2.07
N LEU A 104 -8.61 -6.16 1.58
CA LEU A 104 -7.59 -5.13 1.55
C LEU A 104 -7.96 -3.99 0.59
N ASN A 105 -8.54 -4.29 -0.56
CA ASN A 105 -8.97 -3.28 -1.51
C ASN A 105 -10.01 -2.34 -0.89
N LYS A 106 -10.93 -2.87 -0.08
CA LYS A 106 -11.92 -2.07 0.66
C LYS A 106 -11.26 -1.15 1.69
N ILE A 107 -10.30 -1.69 2.46
CA ILE A 107 -9.54 -0.91 3.46
C ILE A 107 -8.73 0.20 2.79
N ILE A 108 -8.04 -0.09 1.69
CA ILE A 108 -7.25 0.91 0.95
C ILE A 108 -8.17 1.99 0.36
N ASN A 109 -9.32 1.61 -0.22
CA ASN A 109 -10.26 2.58 -0.76
C ASN A 109 -10.84 3.51 0.33
N MET A 110 -11.11 2.97 1.52
CA MET A 110 -11.53 3.79 2.67
C MET A 110 -10.39 4.72 3.15
N ARG A 111 -9.15 4.25 3.19
CA ARG A 111 -7.98 5.12 3.46
C ARG A 111 -7.79 6.20 2.40
N ARG A 112 -8.02 5.89 1.11
CA ARG A 112 -7.99 6.91 0.04
C ARG A 112 -9.00 8.03 0.31
N ASN A 113 -10.20 7.68 0.74
CA ASN A 113 -11.18 8.70 1.11
C ASN A 113 -10.71 9.55 2.30
N LEU A 114 -10.23 8.91 3.37
CA LEU A 114 -9.71 9.64 4.54
C LEU A 114 -8.57 10.59 4.14
N VAL A 115 -7.58 10.10 3.39
CA VAL A 115 -6.38 10.87 3.04
C VAL A 115 -6.65 11.93 1.98
N MET A 116 -7.30 11.56 0.87
CA MET A 116 -7.41 12.43 -0.30
C MET A 116 -8.61 13.37 -0.26
N TRP A 117 -9.69 13.01 0.45
CA TRP A 117 -10.90 13.85 0.53
C TRP A 117 -11.08 14.52 1.88
N GLN A 118 -10.76 13.81 2.98
CA GLN A 118 -10.98 14.33 4.33
C GLN A 118 -9.72 14.99 4.92
N GLY A 119 -8.52 14.68 4.36
CA GLY A 119 -7.26 15.13 4.96
C GLY A 119 -6.97 14.50 6.33
N ASP A 120 -7.69 13.41 6.67
CA ASP A 120 -7.61 12.73 7.96
C ASP A 120 -6.65 11.55 7.88
N MET A 121 -5.48 11.72 8.50
CA MET A 121 -4.43 10.69 8.52
C MET A 121 -3.54 10.83 9.76
N PRO A 122 -2.91 9.74 10.23
CA PRO A 122 -1.90 9.81 11.28
C PRO A 122 -0.70 10.68 10.88
N ALA A 123 -0.09 11.36 11.85
CA ALA A 123 1.08 12.22 11.61
C ALA A 123 2.25 11.47 10.95
N GLU A 124 2.43 10.20 11.28
CA GLU A 124 3.45 9.33 10.68
C GLU A 124 3.19 9.09 9.18
N ALA A 125 1.93 8.95 8.78
CA ALA A 125 1.55 8.83 7.37
C ALA A 125 1.81 10.14 6.62
N GLN A 126 1.44 11.28 7.21
CA GLN A 126 1.70 12.60 6.65
C GLN A 126 3.20 12.85 6.47
N ASN A 127 4.02 12.51 7.47
CA ASN A 127 5.47 12.61 7.38
C ASN A 127 6.04 11.73 6.27
N ALA A 128 5.55 10.48 6.14
CA ALA A 128 5.97 9.59 5.07
C ALA A 128 5.61 10.16 3.68
N PHE A 129 4.44 10.76 3.50
CA PHE A 129 4.06 11.41 2.23
C PHE A 129 4.98 12.59 1.92
N THR A 130 5.23 13.48 2.88
CA THR A 130 6.15 14.62 2.71
C THR A 130 7.56 14.15 2.32
N ASN A 131 8.03 13.07 2.93
CA ASN A 131 9.33 12.49 2.61
C ASN A 131 9.36 11.88 1.20
N LEU A 132 8.29 11.18 0.80
CA LEU A 132 8.16 10.61 -0.54
C LEU A 132 8.08 11.69 -1.63
N GLU A 133 7.39 12.79 -1.37
CA GLU A 133 7.29 13.92 -2.29
C GLU A 133 8.63 14.65 -2.50
N ARG A 134 9.36 14.89 -1.41
CA ARG A 134 10.60 15.70 -1.43
C ARG A 134 11.85 14.89 -1.72
N ASN A 135 11.93 13.68 -1.18
CA ASN A 135 13.15 12.86 -1.19
C ASN A 135 12.98 11.51 -1.88
N TYR A 136 11.79 11.20 -2.41
CA TYR A 136 11.49 9.96 -3.12
C TYR A 136 11.74 8.69 -2.31
N ASN A 137 11.71 8.80 -0.97
CA ASN A 137 11.79 7.68 -0.04
C ASN A 137 11.04 8.02 1.28
N PRO A 138 10.53 7.02 2.01
CA PRO A 138 9.70 7.26 3.20
C PRO A 138 10.49 7.78 4.42
N TRP A 139 11.81 7.68 4.44
CA TRP A 139 12.64 8.12 5.57
C TRP A 139 13.10 9.58 5.49
N GLY A 140 12.90 10.25 4.35
CA GLY A 140 13.30 11.63 4.17
C GLY A 140 14.81 11.83 4.00
N VAL A 141 15.55 10.78 3.69
CA VAL A 141 16.98 10.88 3.36
C VAL A 141 17.13 11.51 1.98
N GLY A 142 18.07 12.42 1.82
CA GLY A 142 18.28 13.11 0.55
C GLY A 142 18.48 12.15 -0.63
N TRP A 143 17.69 12.31 -1.68
CA TRP A 143 17.68 11.41 -2.84
C TRP A 143 19.04 11.29 -3.55
N ALA A 144 19.85 12.36 -3.52
CA ALA A 144 21.19 12.37 -4.12
C ALA A 144 22.19 11.41 -3.47
N SER A 145 21.87 10.90 -2.28
CA SER A 145 22.71 9.91 -1.57
C SER A 145 22.28 8.45 -1.81
N ARG A 146 21.32 8.22 -2.69
CA ARG A 146 20.75 6.87 -2.92
C ARG A 146 21.77 5.85 -3.40
N ALA A 147 22.77 6.26 -4.17
CA ALA A 147 23.83 5.38 -4.68
C ALA A 147 25.05 5.24 -3.73
N ASN A 148 25.15 6.05 -2.66
CA ASN A 148 26.34 6.09 -1.79
C ASN A 148 26.68 4.74 -1.15
N TRP A 149 25.68 3.88 -0.93
CA TRP A 149 25.90 2.56 -0.37
C TRP A 149 26.86 1.69 -1.21
N LEU A 150 26.99 1.97 -2.50
CA LEU A 150 27.94 1.25 -3.36
C LEU A 150 29.39 1.52 -2.95
N GLU A 151 29.74 2.77 -2.65
CA GLU A 151 31.05 3.17 -2.16
C GLU A 151 31.23 2.73 -0.70
N GLU A 152 30.25 2.95 0.15
CA GLU A 152 30.25 2.53 1.57
C GLU A 152 30.51 1.03 1.73
N ARG A 153 30.06 0.21 0.77
CA ARG A 153 30.23 -1.25 0.77
C ARG A 153 31.39 -1.73 -0.09
N GLY A 154 32.12 -0.82 -0.76
CA GLY A 154 33.27 -1.15 -1.60
C GLY A 154 32.90 -2.01 -2.81
N ILE A 155 31.73 -1.83 -3.41
CA ILE A 155 31.24 -2.61 -4.55
C ILE A 155 30.92 -1.76 -5.78
N ARG A 156 31.28 -0.49 -5.79
CA ARG A 156 31.01 0.41 -6.93
C ARG A 156 31.55 -0.13 -8.25
N ASN A 157 32.72 -0.76 -8.22
CA ASN A 157 33.38 -1.35 -9.39
C ASN A 157 32.69 -2.60 -9.95
N LEU A 158 31.79 -3.24 -9.19
CA LEU A 158 31.02 -4.42 -9.61
C LEU A 158 29.69 -4.03 -10.27
N VAL A 159 29.30 -2.77 -10.21
CA VAL A 159 27.99 -2.27 -10.64
C VAL A 159 28.11 -1.37 -11.86
N ASN A 160 27.33 -1.65 -12.90
CA ASN A 160 27.10 -0.72 -13.99
C ASN A 160 26.08 0.33 -13.54
N LEU A 161 26.56 1.50 -13.10
CA LEU A 161 25.71 2.63 -12.68
C LEU A 161 25.26 3.40 -13.94
N LEU A 162 24.05 3.16 -14.39
CA LEU A 162 23.55 3.57 -15.70
C LEU A 162 23.65 5.06 -15.99
N PRO A 163 23.37 6.00 -15.06
CA PRO A 163 23.53 7.42 -15.30
C PRO A 163 24.98 7.88 -15.55
N GLU A 164 25.97 7.08 -15.14
CA GLU A 164 27.39 7.42 -15.22
C GLU A 164 28.14 6.55 -16.25
N ASP A 165 27.93 5.24 -16.19
CA ASP A 165 28.71 4.28 -16.96
C ASP A 165 28.16 4.03 -18.37
N HIS A 166 26.84 4.19 -18.57
CA HIS A 166 26.14 4.04 -19.86
C HIS A 166 26.42 2.71 -20.60
N ARG A 167 26.78 1.64 -19.88
CA ARG A 167 27.05 0.32 -20.46
C ARG A 167 25.75 -0.43 -20.73
N GLU A 168 25.74 -1.29 -21.74
CA GLU A 168 24.62 -2.22 -21.99
C GLU A 168 24.44 -3.15 -20.81
N PHE A 169 23.20 -3.57 -20.56
CA PHE A 169 22.84 -4.50 -19.49
C PHE A 169 21.69 -5.41 -19.94
N GLU A 170 21.57 -6.58 -19.32
CA GLU A 170 20.46 -7.50 -19.54
C GLU A 170 19.35 -7.35 -18.48
N TYR A 171 19.75 -7.09 -17.24
CA TYR A 171 18.84 -6.95 -16.10
C TYR A 171 19.02 -5.60 -15.44
N LEU A 172 17.91 -4.94 -15.10
CA LEU A 172 17.92 -3.78 -14.23
C LEU A 172 17.82 -4.24 -12.77
N LEU A 173 18.79 -3.90 -11.95
CA LEU A 173 18.70 -4.07 -10.50
C LEU A 173 17.88 -2.89 -9.92
N TYR A 174 16.71 -3.18 -9.39
CA TYR A 174 15.92 -2.24 -8.61
C TYR A 174 16.19 -2.49 -7.12
N GLY A 175 17.03 -1.66 -6.51
CA GLY A 175 17.46 -1.80 -5.12
C GLY A 175 16.36 -1.49 -4.12
N GLY A 176 15.54 -0.49 -4.44
CA GLY A 176 14.52 0.02 -3.54
C GLY A 176 15.09 0.88 -2.40
N CYS A 177 14.19 1.53 -1.67
CA CYS A 177 14.61 2.48 -0.63
C CYS A 177 15.37 1.81 0.53
N ALA A 178 15.03 0.56 0.88
CA ALA A 178 15.67 -0.13 1.99
C ALA A 178 17.16 -0.40 1.72
N VAL A 179 17.51 -0.87 0.53
CA VAL A 179 18.92 -1.10 0.15
C VAL A 179 19.71 0.21 0.11
N ALA A 180 19.07 1.30 -0.30
CA ALA A 180 19.75 2.59 -0.38
C ALA A 180 20.05 3.20 1.01
N PHE A 181 19.16 3.04 1.98
CA PHE A 181 19.17 3.87 3.19
C PHE A 181 19.19 3.10 4.52
N ASP A 182 18.92 1.78 4.53
CA ASP A 182 18.95 0.97 5.76
C ASP A 182 20.21 0.08 5.80
N ASP A 183 21.01 0.20 6.86
CA ASP A 183 22.31 -0.47 6.96
C ASP A 183 22.21 -2.00 6.96
N ARG A 184 21.11 -2.56 7.47
CA ARG A 184 20.87 -4.00 7.43
C ARG A 184 20.62 -4.46 6.00
N TYR A 185 19.80 -3.70 5.25
CA TYR A 185 19.46 -4.03 3.86
C TYR A 185 20.59 -3.71 2.89
N LYS A 186 21.46 -2.74 3.17
CA LYS A 186 22.72 -2.50 2.42
C LYS A 186 23.57 -3.77 2.36
N ARG A 187 23.64 -4.55 3.46
CA ARG A 187 24.37 -5.84 3.47
C ARG A 187 23.74 -6.86 2.54
N ALA A 188 22.42 -6.94 2.50
CA ALA A 188 21.71 -7.83 1.58
C ALA A 188 21.90 -7.40 0.12
N GLY A 189 21.87 -6.09 -0.15
CA GLY A 189 22.18 -5.51 -1.46
C GLY A 189 23.59 -5.86 -1.93
N GLU A 190 24.59 -5.67 -1.04
CA GLU A 190 25.99 -6.08 -1.32
C GLU A 190 26.10 -7.56 -1.66
N ALA A 191 25.48 -8.43 -0.86
CA ALA A 191 25.51 -9.87 -1.09
C ALA A 191 24.90 -10.23 -2.46
N LEU A 192 23.78 -9.61 -2.83
CA LEU A 192 23.16 -9.82 -4.13
C LEU A 192 24.06 -9.35 -5.27
N VAL A 193 24.65 -8.15 -5.19
CA VAL A 193 25.57 -7.63 -6.20
C VAL A 193 26.74 -8.59 -6.41
N ARG A 194 27.37 -9.07 -5.33
CA ARG A 194 28.48 -10.04 -5.41
C ARG A 194 28.05 -11.38 -6.00
N LEU A 195 26.82 -11.83 -5.76
CA LEU A 195 26.28 -13.06 -6.36
C LEU A 195 26.05 -12.88 -7.86
N LEU A 196 25.45 -11.75 -8.28
CA LEU A 196 25.24 -11.44 -9.69
C LEU A 196 26.56 -11.34 -10.46
N ASP A 197 27.55 -10.67 -9.90
CA ASP A 197 28.90 -10.57 -10.47
C ASP A 197 29.56 -11.96 -10.64
N ARG A 198 29.56 -12.78 -9.58
CA ARG A 198 30.10 -14.16 -9.65
C ARG A 198 29.37 -15.07 -10.62
N ALA A 199 28.08 -14.85 -10.81
CA ALA A 199 27.26 -15.59 -11.76
C ALA A 199 27.46 -15.10 -13.22
N GLY A 200 28.24 -14.05 -13.43
CA GLY A 200 28.44 -13.42 -14.74
C GLY A 200 27.15 -12.77 -15.30
N ILE A 201 26.22 -12.37 -14.43
CA ILE A 201 24.98 -11.70 -14.84
C ILE A 201 25.27 -10.23 -15.14
N ASN A 202 24.97 -9.81 -16.38
CA ASN A 202 25.12 -8.43 -16.79
C ASN A 202 23.91 -7.60 -16.30
N PHE A 203 24.13 -6.70 -15.35
CA PHE A 203 23.07 -5.86 -14.77
C PHE A 203 23.48 -4.40 -14.65
N GLY A 204 22.47 -3.52 -14.76
CA GLY A 204 22.60 -2.09 -14.51
C GLY A 204 21.83 -1.67 -13.27
N TYR A 205 22.23 -0.56 -12.66
CA TYR A 205 21.57 0.07 -11.52
C TYR A 205 21.31 1.55 -11.79
N LEU A 206 20.12 2.04 -11.44
CA LEU A 206 19.72 3.42 -11.70
C LEU A 206 20.36 4.45 -10.75
N GLY A 207 20.85 4.00 -9.60
CA GLY A 207 21.44 4.91 -8.62
C GLY A 207 20.46 5.99 -8.17
N ASN A 208 20.86 7.23 -8.33
CA ASN A 208 20.07 8.39 -7.88
C ASN A 208 18.83 8.68 -8.75
N GLU A 209 18.71 8.08 -9.94
CA GLU A 209 17.50 8.19 -10.76
C GLU A 209 16.38 7.23 -10.28
N GLU A 210 16.71 6.23 -9.46
CA GLU A 210 15.70 5.35 -8.88
C GLU A 210 14.86 6.09 -7.84
N ARG A 211 13.53 5.95 -7.89
CA ARG A 211 12.60 6.45 -6.88
C ARG A 211 11.93 5.31 -6.13
N CYS A 212 11.28 5.63 -5.01
CA CYS A 212 10.43 4.66 -4.31
C CYS A 212 9.41 4.04 -5.26
N CYS A 213 9.13 2.74 -5.12
CA CYS A 213 8.10 2.07 -5.92
C CYS A 213 6.67 2.62 -5.69
N GLY A 214 6.48 3.45 -4.67
CA GLY A 214 5.18 4.02 -4.34
C GLY A 214 4.30 3.14 -3.43
N ASP A 215 4.74 1.92 -3.08
CA ASP A 215 3.97 1.03 -2.21
C ASP A 215 3.49 1.70 -0.92
N PRO A 216 4.33 2.45 -0.15
CA PRO A 216 3.86 3.13 1.05
C PRO A 216 2.76 4.15 0.76
N ALA A 217 2.86 4.92 -0.32
CA ALA A 217 1.85 5.90 -0.69
C ALA A 217 0.51 5.21 -0.99
N ARG A 218 0.52 4.14 -1.80
CA ARG A 218 -0.69 3.38 -2.15
C ARG A 218 -1.34 2.73 -0.94
N ARG A 219 -0.55 2.05 -0.07
CA ARG A 219 -1.05 1.35 1.12
C ARG A 219 -1.63 2.31 2.16
N LEU A 220 -1.07 3.50 2.26
CA LEU A 220 -1.57 4.55 3.15
C LEU A 220 -2.71 5.38 2.55
N GLY A 221 -3.05 5.20 1.26
CA GLY A 221 -4.21 5.83 0.63
C GLY A 221 -3.92 7.10 -0.17
N ASN A 222 -2.66 7.50 -0.36
CA ASN A 222 -2.30 8.60 -1.26
C ASN A 222 -2.05 8.07 -2.68
N GLU A 223 -3.14 7.84 -3.41
CA GLU A 223 -3.08 7.28 -4.76
C GLU A 223 -2.41 8.22 -5.77
N TYR A 224 -2.62 9.53 -5.63
CA TYR A 224 -1.99 10.51 -6.51
C TYR A 224 -0.45 10.45 -6.42
N LEU A 225 0.08 10.43 -5.20
CA LEU A 225 1.52 10.31 -4.97
C LEU A 225 2.07 8.98 -5.48
N TYR A 226 1.32 7.88 -5.28
CA TYR A 226 1.66 6.58 -5.84
C TYR A 226 1.81 6.63 -7.35
N GLN A 227 0.80 7.16 -8.05
CA GLN A 227 0.80 7.25 -9.51
C GLN A 227 1.94 8.12 -10.02
N THR A 228 2.24 9.23 -9.35
CA THR A 228 3.37 10.10 -9.70
C THR A 228 4.72 9.37 -9.61
N LEU A 229 4.93 8.59 -8.54
CA LEU A 229 6.15 7.80 -8.36
C LEU A 229 6.24 6.65 -9.38
N ALA A 230 5.13 5.97 -9.63
CA ALA A 230 5.05 4.87 -10.60
C ALA A 230 5.32 5.36 -12.02
N ALA A 231 4.69 6.46 -12.44
CA ALA A 231 4.90 7.05 -13.76
C ALA A 231 6.38 7.40 -13.99
N HIS A 232 7.02 8.05 -13.01
CA HIS A 232 8.44 8.36 -13.11
C HIS A 232 9.31 7.11 -13.27
N ASN A 233 9.07 6.06 -12.46
CA ASN A 233 9.86 4.83 -12.58
C ASN A 233 9.63 4.14 -13.93
N ILE A 234 8.39 4.11 -14.43
CA ILE A 234 8.06 3.54 -15.75
C ILE A 234 8.80 4.30 -16.87
N GLU A 235 8.78 5.63 -16.83
CA GLU A 235 9.51 6.46 -17.80
C GLU A 235 11.02 6.22 -17.73
N THR A 236 11.57 6.10 -16.52
CA THR A 236 12.97 5.79 -16.31
C THR A 236 13.33 4.39 -16.82
N PHE A 237 12.51 3.38 -16.58
CA PHE A 237 12.71 2.03 -17.12
C PHE A 237 12.70 2.03 -18.65
N LYS A 238 11.77 2.77 -19.26
CA LYS A 238 11.70 2.94 -20.73
C LYS A 238 12.91 3.68 -21.28
N LYS A 239 13.36 4.75 -20.59
CA LYS A 239 14.55 5.53 -20.98
C LYS A 239 15.79 4.64 -21.15
N TYR A 240 15.96 3.66 -20.25
CA TYR A 240 17.09 2.75 -20.25
C TYR A 240 16.83 1.42 -20.98
N GLY A 241 15.62 1.18 -21.51
CA GLY A 241 15.27 -0.06 -22.20
C GLY A 241 15.25 -1.28 -21.25
N ALA A 242 14.80 -1.09 -20.02
CA ALA A 242 14.79 -2.14 -18.99
C ALA A 242 13.60 -3.09 -19.15
N ASP A 243 13.77 -4.20 -19.84
CA ASP A 243 12.75 -5.24 -20.05
C ASP A 243 12.67 -6.24 -18.88
N LYS A 244 13.80 -6.46 -18.19
CA LYS A 244 13.92 -7.44 -17.10
C LYS A 244 14.40 -6.76 -15.85
N ILE A 245 13.66 -6.90 -14.75
CA ILE A 245 13.95 -6.21 -13.48
C ILE A 245 14.19 -7.24 -12.37
N ILE A 246 15.30 -7.09 -11.67
CA ILE A 246 15.61 -7.83 -10.44
C ILE A 246 15.27 -6.94 -9.27
N CYS A 247 14.32 -7.36 -8.40
CA CYS A 247 13.95 -6.65 -7.19
C CYS A 247 14.44 -7.41 -5.96
N ILE A 248 15.12 -6.73 -5.04
CA ILE A 248 15.49 -7.31 -3.75
C ILE A 248 14.39 -7.10 -2.69
N CYS A 249 13.63 -6.01 -2.81
CA CYS A 249 12.56 -5.68 -1.88
C CYS A 249 11.23 -6.33 -2.33
N PRO A 250 10.53 -7.11 -1.47
CA PRO A 250 9.24 -7.70 -1.81
C PRO A 250 8.15 -6.66 -2.10
N HIS A 251 8.19 -5.47 -1.48
CA HIS A 251 7.28 -4.37 -1.79
C HIS A 251 7.49 -3.87 -3.22
N GLY A 252 8.75 -3.61 -3.61
CA GLY A 252 9.09 -3.22 -4.97
C GLY A 252 8.69 -4.28 -5.99
N TYR A 253 8.99 -5.54 -5.72
CA TYR A 253 8.60 -6.66 -6.59
C TYR A 253 7.09 -6.73 -6.81
N ASN A 254 6.30 -6.73 -5.71
CA ASN A 254 4.85 -6.80 -5.81
C ASN A 254 4.27 -5.60 -6.56
N THR A 255 4.72 -4.40 -6.23
CA THR A 255 4.19 -3.16 -6.80
C THR A 255 4.51 -3.04 -8.29
N ILE A 256 5.77 -3.27 -8.68
CA ILE A 256 6.18 -3.18 -10.09
C ILE A 256 5.48 -4.26 -10.92
N LYS A 257 5.48 -5.51 -10.43
CA LYS A 257 4.91 -6.64 -11.18
C LYS A 257 3.40 -6.61 -11.31
N ASN A 258 2.69 -6.28 -10.22
CA ASN A 258 1.26 -6.50 -10.13
C ASN A 258 0.42 -5.22 -10.16
N GLU A 259 1.02 -4.06 -9.91
CA GLU A 259 0.27 -2.84 -9.66
C GLU A 259 0.63 -1.68 -10.61
N TYR A 260 1.80 -1.68 -11.26
CA TYR A 260 2.18 -0.64 -12.24
C TYR A 260 1.38 -0.72 -13.54
N LEU A 261 0.75 -1.85 -13.84
CA LEU A 261 -0.05 -2.06 -15.06
C LEU A 261 -1.56 -1.87 -14.83
N GLN A 262 -1.94 -1.47 -13.64
CA GLN A 262 -3.32 -1.13 -13.28
C GLN A 262 -3.52 0.37 -13.42
#